data_563532cd3495ff7d5ab0c045fc5c9b05
#
_entry.id   563532cd3495ff7d5ab0c045fc5c9b05
#
_cell.length_a   1.000
_cell.length_b   1.000
_cell.length_c   1.000
_cell.angle_alpha   90.00
_cell.angle_beta   90.00
_cell.angle_gamma   90.00
#
_symmetry.space_group_name_H-M   'P 1'
#
loop_
_entity.id
_entity.type
_entity.pdbx_description
1 polymer ?
#
loop_
_entity_poly.entity_id
_entity_poly.type
_entity_poly.pdbx_seq_one_letter_code
_entity_poly.pdbx_strand_id
1 'polypeptide(L)'
;MMKIILLTILLFTACVTQAFAGINVVATLPWIGSLAKEIGKEKIDVTVLVKPNQDAHTIEAKPSMILAARKADIIMYDGLDLEIGYLPLIIESSKNPKLMPGQIGNLDCSQFITPLEKPTSVDRSMGDVHPLGNPHYHFSPSRVLRVADGMARLLADVDKANADFYLGNYKAFTEQVKAKEKEWHAVPLKGKKYVAYHKYFEYLANEFGFQIIGYLEPKPGIPPSATHIEELIVLMKREMPAAILVTSAYGKEEAESLSSKTGVKVIVLPNDVGSMPGTDNLIFFWDKVVTSLK
;
A
#
# COMPACT_ATOMS: atom_id res chain seq x y z
N MET A 1 33.12 9.55 75.83
CA MET A 1 33.45 9.22 74.42
C MET A 1 32.15 8.76 73.74
N MET A 2 31.52 9.68 73.02
CA MET A 2 30.20 9.49 72.40
C MET A 2 30.44 9.26 70.91
N LYS A 3 30.13 8.05 70.42
CA LYS A 3 30.27 7.69 69.01
C LYS A 3 29.04 8.19 68.23
N ILE A 4 29.28 9.16 67.35
CA ILE A 4 28.25 9.65 66.39
C ILE A 4 28.21 8.66 65.23
N ILE A 5 27.08 7.96 65.06
CA ILE A 5 26.85 7.10 63.91
C ILE A 5 26.21 8.00 62.84
N LEU A 6 26.95 8.28 61.76
CA LEU A 6 26.42 8.94 60.56
C LEU A 6 25.65 7.91 59.73
N LEU A 7 24.32 8.08 59.69
CA LEU A 7 23.46 7.26 58.85
C LEU A 7 23.35 7.92 57.46
N THR A 8 24.11 7.42 56.49
CA THR A 8 24.04 7.87 55.08
C THR A 8 22.83 7.21 54.40
N ILE A 9 21.76 7.98 54.23
CA ILE A 9 20.59 7.53 53.44
C ILE A 9 20.95 7.71 51.96
N LEU A 10 21.22 6.58 51.26
CA LEU A 10 21.42 6.53 49.81
C LEU A 10 20.01 6.56 49.16
N LEU A 11 19.59 7.72 48.69
CA LEU A 11 18.40 7.83 47.84
C LEU A 11 18.68 7.16 46.49
N PHE A 12 18.23 5.92 46.32
CA PHE A 12 18.18 5.26 45.03
C PHE A 12 16.95 5.81 44.28
N THR A 13 17.15 6.83 43.45
CA THR A 13 16.14 7.23 42.47
C THR A 13 16.04 6.13 41.42
N ALA A 14 15.13 5.18 41.62
CA ALA A 14 14.71 4.23 40.63
C ALA A 14 14.06 5.04 39.49
N CYS A 15 14.79 5.28 38.40
CA CYS A 15 14.20 5.69 37.15
C CYS A 15 13.30 4.53 36.69
N VAL A 16 12.02 4.59 37.04
CA VAL A 16 11.00 3.72 36.48
C VAL A 16 10.87 4.14 35.02
N THR A 17 11.63 3.50 34.15
CA THR A 17 11.34 3.55 32.71
C THR A 17 9.96 2.87 32.57
N GLN A 18 8.92 3.68 32.48
CA GLN A 18 7.64 3.18 32.00
C GLN A 18 7.92 2.60 30.61
N ALA A 19 7.89 1.26 30.52
CA ALA A 19 7.83 0.59 29.24
C ALA A 19 6.47 1.04 28.62
N PHE A 20 6.52 2.03 27.75
CA PHE A 20 5.38 2.37 26.93
C PHE A 20 5.12 1.13 26.06
N ALA A 21 4.06 0.42 26.37
CA ALA A 21 3.51 -0.55 25.44
C ALA A 21 3.06 0.26 24.21
N GLY A 22 3.80 0.19 23.13
CA GLY A 22 3.45 0.88 21.89
C GLY A 22 2.07 0.45 21.40
N ILE A 23 1.44 1.28 20.57
CA ILE A 23 0.15 0.93 19.93
C ILE A 23 0.41 -0.27 18.97
N ASN A 24 -0.33 -1.35 19.15
CA ASN A 24 -0.28 -2.50 18.25
C ASN A 24 -1.13 -2.23 17.01
N VAL A 25 -0.47 -2.07 15.88
CA VAL A 25 -1.10 -1.81 14.58
C VAL A 25 -1.03 -3.06 13.72
N VAL A 26 -2.15 -3.49 13.18
CA VAL A 26 -2.20 -4.47 12.09
C VAL A 26 -2.45 -3.72 10.79
N ALA A 27 -1.56 -3.87 9.82
CA ALA A 27 -1.72 -3.37 8.46
C ALA A 27 -1.99 -4.55 7.51
N THR A 28 -2.96 -4.43 6.62
CA THR A 28 -3.25 -5.50 5.66
C THR A 28 -2.12 -5.64 4.64
N LEU A 29 -1.64 -4.54 4.09
CA LEU A 29 -0.67 -4.48 2.99
C LEU A 29 0.67 -3.86 3.42
N PRO A 30 1.78 -4.22 2.72
CA PRO A 30 3.11 -3.71 3.03
C PRO A 30 3.24 -2.18 2.93
N TRP A 31 2.61 -1.54 1.94
CA TRP A 31 2.66 -0.10 1.79
C TRP A 31 2.00 0.63 2.99
N ILE A 32 0.89 0.09 3.51
CA ILE A 32 0.19 0.63 4.69
C ILE A 32 1.10 0.46 5.92
N GLY A 33 1.70 -0.74 6.07
CA GLY A 33 2.63 -1.01 7.16
C GLY A 33 3.87 -0.12 7.11
N SER A 34 4.40 0.17 5.92
CA SER A 34 5.51 1.09 5.71
C SER A 34 5.14 2.51 6.11
N LEU A 35 3.96 2.99 5.69
CA LEU A 35 3.46 4.32 6.04
C LEU A 35 3.22 4.45 7.54
N ALA A 36 2.59 3.44 8.17
CA ALA A 36 2.38 3.43 9.61
C ALA A 36 3.71 3.53 10.37
N LYS A 37 4.72 2.74 9.98
CA LYS A 37 6.06 2.81 10.58
C LYS A 37 6.72 4.17 10.37
N GLU A 38 6.52 4.79 9.23
CA GLU A 38 7.09 6.13 8.95
C GLU A 38 6.50 7.21 9.87
N ILE A 39 5.21 7.12 10.17
CA ILE A 39 4.50 8.08 11.02
C ILE A 39 4.66 7.74 12.51
N GLY A 40 4.50 6.47 12.85
CA GLY A 40 4.45 6.00 14.25
C GLY A 40 5.81 5.75 14.87
N LYS A 41 6.84 5.44 14.03
CA LYS A 41 8.22 5.12 14.47
C LYS A 41 8.22 4.13 15.65
N GLU A 42 8.97 4.44 16.70
CA GLU A 42 9.11 3.60 17.91
C GLU A 42 7.88 3.62 18.85
N LYS A 43 6.85 4.39 18.54
CA LYS A 43 5.62 4.48 19.35
C LYS A 43 4.58 3.42 18.97
N ILE A 44 4.78 2.73 17.87
CA ILE A 44 3.86 1.70 17.40
C ILE A 44 4.61 0.41 17.06
N ASP A 45 3.92 -0.72 17.21
CA ASP A 45 4.37 -2.02 16.71
C ASP A 45 3.47 -2.45 15.55
N VAL A 46 4.06 -2.68 14.36
CA VAL A 46 3.32 -2.94 13.14
C VAL A 46 3.48 -4.37 12.67
N THR A 47 2.37 -5.09 12.64
CA THR A 47 2.25 -6.40 11.98
C THR A 47 1.60 -6.26 10.62
N VAL A 48 2.28 -6.69 9.55
CA VAL A 48 1.73 -6.71 8.18
C VAL A 48 1.21 -8.10 7.85
N LEU A 49 -0.02 -8.19 7.32
CA LEU A 49 -0.69 -9.48 7.06
C LEU A 49 -0.27 -10.12 5.74
N VAL A 50 -0.21 -9.33 4.66
CA VAL A 50 0.11 -9.80 3.31
C VAL A 50 1.59 -9.58 3.01
N LYS A 51 2.24 -10.56 2.39
CA LYS A 51 3.66 -10.44 2.01
C LYS A 51 3.80 -9.58 0.74
N PRO A 52 4.94 -8.88 0.54
CA PRO A 52 5.13 -7.97 -0.59
C PRO A 52 4.89 -8.54 -1.99
N ASN A 53 5.19 -9.84 -2.20
CA ASN A 53 5.04 -10.52 -3.49
C ASN A 53 3.77 -11.37 -3.58
N GLN A 54 2.78 -11.10 -2.73
CA GLN A 54 1.48 -11.78 -2.80
C GLN A 54 0.45 -10.83 -3.44
N ASP A 55 -0.43 -11.42 -4.23
CA ASP A 55 -1.60 -10.72 -4.76
C ASP A 55 -2.65 -10.60 -3.67
N ALA A 56 -3.02 -9.37 -3.33
CA ALA A 56 -4.00 -9.07 -2.29
C ALA A 56 -5.42 -9.58 -2.61
N HIS A 57 -5.75 -9.77 -3.89
CA HIS A 57 -7.06 -10.26 -4.32
C HIS A 57 -7.28 -11.75 -3.98
N THR A 58 -6.19 -12.52 -3.84
CA THR A 58 -6.24 -13.98 -3.68
C THR A 58 -5.88 -14.46 -2.27
N ILE A 59 -5.81 -13.54 -1.32
CA ILE A 59 -5.47 -13.86 0.07
C ILE A 59 -6.65 -14.50 0.78
N GLU A 60 -6.34 -15.55 1.55
CA GLU A 60 -7.28 -16.20 2.46
C GLU A 60 -6.93 -15.88 3.92
N ALA A 61 -7.97 -15.79 4.77
CA ALA A 61 -7.77 -15.56 6.21
C ALA A 61 -7.04 -16.74 6.86
N LYS A 62 -5.95 -16.45 7.61
CA LYS A 62 -5.14 -17.44 8.31
C LYS A 62 -5.27 -17.27 9.83
N PRO A 63 -5.15 -18.36 10.62
CA PRO A 63 -5.18 -18.26 12.09
C PRO A 63 -4.20 -17.24 12.67
N SER A 64 -3.01 -17.11 12.09
CA SER A 64 -2.00 -16.12 12.51
C SER A 64 -2.48 -14.67 12.33
N MET A 65 -3.23 -14.38 11.26
CA MET A 65 -3.81 -13.05 11.00
C MET A 65 -4.89 -12.72 12.03
N ILE A 66 -5.74 -13.70 12.37
CA ILE A 66 -6.77 -13.57 13.41
C ILE A 66 -6.13 -13.31 14.78
N LEU A 67 -5.04 -14.02 15.10
CA LEU A 67 -4.30 -13.81 16.36
C LEU A 67 -3.64 -12.42 16.42
N ALA A 68 -3.11 -11.92 15.30
CA ALA A 68 -2.58 -10.56 15.22
C ALA A 68 -3.70 -9.53 15.45
N ALA A 69 -4.83 -9.66 14.76
CA ALA A 69 -5.98 -8.77 14.92
C ALA A 69 -6.56 -8.80 16.35
N ARG A 70 -6.55 -9.96 17.01
CA ARG A 70 -7.02 -10.06 18.42
C ARG A 70 -6.24 -9.18 19.40
N LYS A 71 -4.95 -8.97 19.14
CA LYS A 71 -4.05 -8.19 19.98
C LYS A 71 -3.90 -6.74 19.54
N ALA A 72 -4.43 -6.40 18.36
CA ALA A 72 -4.27 -5.07 17.79
C ALA A 72 -5.11 -4.00 18.52
N ASP A 73 -4.58 -2.82 18.58
CA ASP A 73 -5.31 -1.61 18.95
C ASP A 73 -5.96 -0.97 17.74
N ILE A 74 -5.29 -1.09 16.57
CA ILE A 74 -5.73 -0.51 15.30
C ILE A 74 -5.52 -1.54 14.19
N ILE A 75 -6.49 -1.68 13.27
CA ILE A 75 -6.35 -2.32 11.98
C ILE A 75 -6.44 -1.26 10.88
N MET A 76 -5.48 -1.27 9.94
CA MET A 76 -5.42 -0.36 8.80
C MET A 76 -5.45 -1.18 7.52
N TYR A 77 -6.35 -0.85 6.60
CA TYR A 77 -6.54 -1.61 5.36
C TYR A 77 -6.76 -0.68 4.16
N ASP A 78 -6.53 -1.21 2.97
CA ASP A 78 -6.59 -0.46 1.72
C ASP A 78 -8.00 0.04 1.44
N GLY A 79 -8.99 -0.84 1.59
CA GLY A 79 -10.39 -0.54 1.30
C GLY A 79 -10.77 -0.80 -0.16
N LEU A 80 -11.89 -0.20 -0.59
CA LEU A 80 -12.44 -0.38 -1.95
C LEU A 80 -12.68 -1.85 -2.31
N ASP A 81 -13.02 -2.68 -1.31
CA ASP A 81 -13.25 -4.13 -1.41
C ASP A 81 -12.01 -4.98 -1.79
N LEU A 82 -10.79 -4.43 -1.74
CA LEU A 82 -9.58 -5.20 -2.04
C LEU A 82 -9.43 -6.40 -1.09
N GLU A 83 -9.70 -6.19 0.18
CA GLU A 83 -9.56 -7.21 1.23
C GLU A 83 -10.84 -7.99 1.53
N ILE A 84 -11.85 -7.89 0.67
CA ILE A 84 -13.17 -8.50 0.93
C ILE A 84 -13.10 -10.01 1.17
N GLY A 85 -12.14 -10.69 0.54
CA GLY A 85 -11.96 -12.14 0.65
C GLY A 85 -11.47 -12.62 2.02
N TYR A 86 -10.86 -11.75 2.85
CA TYR A 86 -10.23 -12.20 4.10
C TYR A 86 -10.46 -11.28 5.30
N LEU A 87 -10.50 -9.97 5.12
CA LEU A 87 -10.55 -9.00 6.23
C LEU A 87 -11.80 -9.12 7.09
N PRO A 88 -13.04 -9.24 6.54
CA PRO A 88 -14.24 -9.39 7.35
C PRO A 88 -14.15 -10.59 8.30
N LEU A 89 -13.67 -11.74 7.81
CA LEU A 89 -13.50 -12.95 8.60
C LEU A 89 -12.45 -12.76 9.71
N ILE A 90 -11.35 -12.07 9.42
CA ILE A 90 -10.30 -11.77 10.41
C ILE A 90 -10.87 -10.91 11.53
N ILE A 91 -11.56 -9.81 11.20
CA ILE A 91 -12.15 -8.89 12.19
C ILE A 91 -13.15 -9.64 13.08
N GLU A 92 -14.09 -10.36 12.46
CA GLU A 92 -15.12 -11.10 13.20
C GLU A 92 -14.53 -12.17 14.09
N SER A 93 -13.60 -12.99 13.58
CA SER A 93 -12.98 -14.10 14.32
C SER A 93 -11.99 -13.64 15.38
N SER A 94 -11.44 -12.45 15.26
CA SER A 94 -10.56 -11.85 16.28
C SER A 94 -11.28 -11.61 17.61
N LYS A 95 -12.60 -11.37 17.57
CA LYS A 95 -13.44 -10.95 18.73
C LYS A 95 -12.92 -9.69 19.42
N ASN A 96 -12.21 -8.83 18.69
CA ASN A 96 -11.66 -7.58 19.19
C ASN A 96 -12.64 -6.42 18.91
N PRO A 97 -13.31 -5.87 19.94
CA PRO A 97 -14.30 -4.83 19.75
C PRO A 97 -13.71 -3.52 19.21
N LYS A 98 -12.40 -3.28 19.41
CA LYS A 98 -11.73 -2.07 18.91
C LYS A 98 -11.68 -2.02 17.38
N LEU A 99 -11.70 -3.18 16.71
CA LEU A 99 -11.52 -3.30 15.26
C LEU A 99 -12.84 -3.39 14.48
N MET A 100 -13.98 -3.32 15.17
CA MET A 100 -15.28 -3.39 14.51
C MET A 100 -15.51 -2.15 13.62
N PRO A 101 -16.21 -2.28 12.50
CA PRO A 101 -16.53 -1.12 11.64
C PRO A 101 -17.15 0.03 12.44
N GLY A 102 -16.66 1.26 12.18
CA GLY A 102 -17.08 2.46 12.90
C GLY A 102 -16.36 2.72 14.21
N GLN A 103 -15.49 1.83 14.67
CA GLN A 103 -14.62 2.09 15.83
C GLN A 103 -13.35 2.84 15.39
N ILE A 104 -12.79 3.63 16.32
CA ILE A 104 -11.55 4.39 16.02
C ILE A 104 -10.37 3.50 15.65
N GLY A 105 -10.34 2.26 16.11
CA GLY A 105 -9.31 1.28 15.77
C GLY A 105 -9.52 0.59 14.40
N ASN A 106 -10.53 0.98 13.61
CA ASN A 106 -10.81 0.42 12.29
C ASN A 106 -10.60 1.49 11.22
N LEU A 107 -9.44 1.47 10.54
CA LEU A 107 -9.06 2.48 9.55
C LEU A 107 -9.15 1.94 8.14
N ASP A 108 -10.16 2.38 7.39
CA ASP A 108 -10.22 2.27 5.94
C ASP A 108 -9.41 3.41 5.31
N CYS A 109 -8.27 3.08 4.68
CA CYS A 109 -7.39 4.09 4.07
C CYS A 109 -8.04 4.77 2.86
N SER A 110 -8.95 4.08 2.16
CA SER A 110 -9.61 4.62 0.97
C SER A 110 -10.51 5.83 1.24
N GLN A 111 -10.94 6.03 2.49
CA GLN A 111 -11.78 7.19 2.87
C GLN A 111 -11.10 8.55 2.64
N PHE A 112 -9.78 8.56 2.51
CA PHE A 112 -9.00 9.79 2.31
C PHE A 112 -8.72 10.13 0.84
N ILE A 113 -9.13 9.26 -0.08
CA ILE A 113 -8.87 9.46 -1.51
C ILE A 113 -10.18 9.52 -2.31
N THR A 114 -10.11 10.05 -3.52
CA THR A 114 -11.19 9.91 -4.50
C THR A 114 -10.82 8.75 -5.42
N PRO A 115 -11.61 7.64 -5.39
CA PRO A 115 -11.34 6.49 -6.23
C PRO A 115 -11.45 6.80 -7.72
N LEU A 116 -10.54 6.23 -8.51
CA LEU A 116 -10.67 6.17 -9.97
C LEU A 116 -11.50 4.96 -10.39
N GLU A 117 -11.99 4.99 -11.62
CA GLU A 117 -12.67 3.87 -12.27
C GLU A 117 -13.84 3.25 -11.48
N LYS A 118 -14.59 4.07 -10.74
CA LYS A 118 -15.81 3.58 -10.10
C LYS A 118 -16.81 3.19 -11.18
N PRO A 119 -17.18 1.89 -11.30
CA PRO A 119 -18.07 1.43 -12.34
C PRO A 119 -19.49 1.98 -12.13
N THR A 120 -20.21 2.24 -13.23
CA THR A 120 -21.61 2.66 -13.17
C THR A 120 -22.59 1.50 -12.92
N SER A 121 -22.14 0.27 -13.21
CA SER A 121 -22.86 -0.97 -12.93
C SER A 121 -21.85 -2.07 -12.67
N VAL A 122 -22.24 -3.05 -11.88
CA VAL A 122 -21.42 -4.24 -11.57
C VAL A 122 -22.26 -5.48 -11.82
N ASP A 123 -21.72 -6.41 -12.62
CA ASP A 123 -22.28 -7.74 -12.80
C ASP A 123 -21.18 -8.82 -12.78
N ARG A 124 -21.58 -10.08 -12.60
CA ARG A 124 -20.62 -11.21 -12.48
C ARG A 124 -19.75 -11.42 -13.73
N SER A 125 -20.16 -10.91 -14.89
CA SER A 125 -19.40 -11.05 -16.13
C SER A 125 -18.19 -10.13 -16.18
N MET A 126 -18.06 -9.19 -15.24
CA MET A 126 -16.98 -8.20 -15.22
C MET A 126 -15.69 -8.69 -14.54
N GLY A 127 -15.68 -9.93 -14.00
CA GLY A 127 -14.54 -10.46 -13.24
C GLY A 127 -14.46 -9.85 -11.84
N ASP A 128 -13.24 -9.74 -11.28
CA ASP A 128 -12.97 -9.20 -9.95
C ASP A 128 -12.96 -7.65 -9.94
N VAL A 129 -14.04 -7.08 -10.49
CA VAL A 129 -14.22 -5.63 -10.53
C VAL A 129 -14.54 -5.10 -9.13
N HIS A 130 -13.83 -4.08 -8.70
CA HIS A 130 -14.07 -3.39 -7.43
C HIS A 130 -15.24 -2.39 -7.56
N PRO A 131 -16.40 -2.65 -6.93
CA PRO A 131 -17.58 -1.81 -7.06
C PRO A 131 -17.40 -0.38 -6.58
N LEU A 132 -16.48 -0.18 -5.64
CA LEU A 132 -16.21 1.11 -5.03
C LEU A 132 -15.13 1.92 -5.76
N GLY A 133 -14.47 1.33 -6.75
CA GLY A 133 -13.41 1.92 -7.56
C GLY A 133 -12.10 1.17 -7.46
N ASN A 134 -11.11 1.56 -8.27
CA ASN A 134 -9.81 0.91 -8.35
C ASN A 134 -9.03 1.06 -7.02
N PRO A 135 -8.54 -0.05 -6.39
CA PRO A 135 -7.88 0.00 -5.08
C PRO A 135 -6.38 0.28 -5.14
N HIS A 136 -5.75 0.32 -6.33
CA HIS A 136 -4.30 0.38 -6.46
C HIS A 136 -3.73 1.81 -6.35
N TYR A 137 -4.28 2.64 -5.43
CA TYR A 137 -3.89 4.05 -5.27
C TYR A 137 -2.53 4.26 -4.59
N HIS A 138 -1.91 3.22 -4.05
CA HIS A 138 -0.56 3.28 -3.48
C HIS A 138 0.53 3.60 -4.52
N PHE A 139 0.24 3.43 -5.81
CA PHE A 139 1.11 3.89 -6.90
C PHE A 139 1.12 5.41 -7.08
N SER A 140 0.25 6.16 -6.40
CA SER A 140 0.16 7.62 -6.47
C SER A 140 0.68 8.27 -5.19
N PRO A 141 1.88 8.89 -5.20
CA PRO A 141 2.43 9.59 -4.04
C PRO A 141 1.46 10.62 -3.46
N SER A 142 0.80 11.41 -4.30
CA SER A 142 -0.13 12.47 -3.87
C SER A 142 -1.35 11.93 -3.11
N ARG A 143 -1.85 10.74 -3.47
CA ARG A 143 -2.96 10.09 -2.76
C ARG A 143 -2.50 9.48 -1.44
N VAL A 144 -1.34 8.84 -1.42
CA VAL A 144 -0.78 8.28 -0.19
C VAL A 144 -0.47 9.37 0.83
N LEU A 145 -0.09 10.60 0.42
CA LEU A 145 0.07 11.72 1.35
C LEU A 145 -1.24 12.12 2.06
N ARG A 146 -2.40 11.95 1.39
CA ARG A 146 -3.70 12.17 2.05
C ARG A 146 -4.01 11.06 3.08
N VAL A 147 -3.68 9.83 2.75
CA VAL A 147 -3.77 8.71 3.70
C VAL A 147 -2.85 8.96 4.90
N ALA A 148 -1.63 9.45 4.65
CA ALA A 148 -0.66 9.78 5.68
C ALA A 148 -1.18 10.84 6.67
N ASP A 149 -1.85 11.89 6.18
CA ASP A 149 -2.51 12.89 7.04
C ASP A 149 -3.59 12.24 7.92
N GLY A 150 -4.47 11.44 7.30
CA GLY A 150 -5.52 10.75 8.04
C GLY A 150 -4.99 9.77 9.09
N MET A 151 -3.95 9.01 8.73
CA MET A 151 -3.28 8.07 9.64
C MET A 151 -2.61 8.79 10.81
N ALA A 152 -1.91 9.90 10.55
CA ALA A 152 -1.26 10.69 11.60
C ALA A 152 -2.27 11.28 12.60
N ARG A 153 -3.41 11.77 12.10
CA ARG A 153 -4.51 12.25 12.96
C ARG A 153 -5.12 11.14 13.79
N LEU A 154 -5.35 9.96 13.20
CA LEU A 154 -5.85 8.81 13.94
C LEU A 154 -4.90 8.42 15.08
N LEU A 155 -3.60 8.32 14.81
CA LEU A 155 -2.61 8.00 15.84
C LEU A 155 -2.55 9.07 16.93
N ALA A 156 -2.65 10.36 16.55
CA ALA A 156 -2.73 11.48 17.49
C ALA A 156 -4.01 11.44 18.37
N ASP A 157 -5.13 10.97 17.83
CA ASP A 157 -6.38 10.84 18.59
C ASP A 157 -6.37 9.65 19.54
N VAL A 158 -5.75 8.53 19.14
CA VAL A 158 -5.63 7.32 19.98
C VAL A 158 -4.59 7.50 21.09
N ASP A 159 -3.50 8.20 20.78
CA ASP A 159 -2.39 8.47 21.72
C ASP A 159 -2.11 9.97 21.82
N LYS A 160 -2.98 10.67 22.50
CA LYS A 160 -2.92 12.13 22.67
C LYS A 160 -1.63 12.62 23.30
N ALA A 161 -0.97 11.80 24.12
CA ALA A 161 0.29 12.16 24.76
C ALA A 161 1.44 12.29 23.73
N ASN A 162 1.37 11.60 22.60
CA ASN A 162 2.34 11.64 21.52
C ASN A 162 1.79 12.30 20.24
N ALA A 163 0.70 13.07 20.30
CA ALA A 163 0.04 13.66 19.13
C ALA A 163 1.02 14.48 18.26
N ASP A 164 1.80 15.38 18.87
CA ASP A 164 2.77 16.23 18.15
C ASP A 164 3.88 15.41 17.50
N PHE A 165 4.24 14.26 18.05
CA PHE A 165 5.23 13.35 17.49
C PHE A 165 4.72 12.75 16.16
N TYR A 166 3.48 12.24 16.11
CA TYR A 166 2.90 11.68 14.89
C TYR A 166 2.69 12.73 13.80
N LEU A 167 2.18 13.90 14.16
CA LEU A 167 1.98 15.02 13.23
C LEU A 167 3.32 15.58 12.72
N GLY A 168 4.36 15.61 13.56
CA GLY A 168 5.71 15.98 13.18
C GLY A 168 6.33 15.01 12.18
N ASN A 169 6.18 13.71 12.40
CA ASN A 169 6.67 12.67 11.47
C ASN A 169 5.93 12.71 10.12
N TYR A 170 4.61 12.90 10.13
CA TYR A 170 3.84 13.11 8.90
C TYR A 170 4.35 14.33 8.12
N LYS A 171 4.61 15.45 8.78
CA LYS A 171 5.18 16.63 8.13
C LYS A 171 6.55 16.35 7.53
N ALA A 172 7.43 15.68 8.25
CA ALA A 172 8.75 15.29 7.76
C ALA A 172 8.67 14.37 6.55
N PHE A 173 7.79 13.35 6.58
CA PHE A 173 7.53 12.47 5.45
C PHE A 173 7.00 13.24 4.23
N THR A 174 6.06 14.14 4.44
CA THR A 174 5.51 14.98 3.37
C THR A 174 6.58 15.82 2.68
N GLU A 175 7.51 16.42 3.44
CA GLU A 175 8.61 17.21 2.86
C GLU A 175 9.59 16.32 2.08
N GLN A 176 9.86 15.09 2.52
CA GLN A 176 10.68 14.13 1.77
C GLN A 176 10.02 13.75 0.45
N VAL A 177 8.72 13.43 0.44
CA VAL A 177 7.96 13.10 -0.79
C VAL A 177 7.96 14.28 -1.75
N LYS A 178 7.66 15.50 -1.30
CA LYS A 178 7.68 16.72 -2.13
C LYS A 178 9.05 17.03 -2.73
N ALA A 179 10.12 16.75 -2.00
CA ALA A 179 11.46 16.90 -2.54
C ALA A 179 11.71 15.95 -3.71
N LYS A 180 11.22 14.71 -3.59
CA LYS A 180 11.31 13.67 -4.63
C LYS A 180 10.37 13.86 -5.81
N GLU A 181 9.19 14.43 -5.61
CA GLU A 181 8.22 14.71 -6.69
C GLU A 181 8.84 15.46 -7.85
N LYS A 182 9.75 16.42 -7.57
CA LYS A 182 10.45 17.19 -8.63
C LYS A 182 11.32 16.28 -9.51
N GLU A 183 12.00 15.30 -8.90
CA GLU A 183 12.83 14.34 -9.61
C GLU A 183 11.95 13.38 -10.43
N TRP A 184 10.84 12.92 -9.85
CA TRP A 184 9.91 12.00 -10.52
C TRP A 184 9.21 12.66 -11.70
N HIS A 185 8.71 13.89 -11.55
CA HIS A 185 8.08 14.63 -12.65
C HIS A 185 9.05 15.11 -13.74
N ALA A 186 10.36 15.10 -13.47
CA ALA A 186 11.37 15.32 -14.50
C ALA A 186 11.55 14.12 -15.46
N VAL A 187 11.05 12.94 -15.10
CA VAL A 187 11.03 11.78 -15.99
C VAL A 187 9.98 12.02 -17.08
N PRO A 188 10.33 11.92 -18.39
CA PRO A 188 9.44 12.28 -19.51
C PRO A 188 8.40 11.19 -19.77
N LEU A 189 7.42 11.05 -18.86
CA LEU A 189 6.35 10.06 -18.96
C LEU A 189 5.10 10.58 -19.67
N LYS A 190 4.87 11.88 -19.62
CA LYS A 190 3.67 12.51 -20.18
C LYS A 190 3.48 12.16 -21.66
N GLY A 191 2.30 11.63 -21.99
CA GLY A 191 1.91 11.22 -23.34
C GLY A 191 2.49 9.88 -23.81
N LYS A 192 3.37 9.23 -23.06
CA LYS A 192 3.78 7.84 -23.36
C LYS A 192 2.59 6.91 -23.27
N LYS A 193 2.61 5.86 -24.08
CA LYS A 193 1.58 4.81 -24.10
C LYS A 193 2.19 3.51 -23.59
N TYR A 194 1.44 2.78 -22.78
CA TYR A 194 1.82 1.48 -22.24
C TYR A 194 0.66 0.49 -22.39
N VAL A 195 0.99 -0.79 -22.43
CA VAL A 195 0.05 -1.88 -22.21
C VAL A 195 0.33 -2.40 -20.81
N ALA A 196 -0.66 -2.78 -20.02
CA ALA A 196 -0.47 -3.37 -18.70
C ALA A 196 -1.03 -4.78 -18.64
N TYR A 197 -0.58 -5.58 -17.68
CA TYR A 197 -1.18 -6.88 -17.45
C TYR A 197 -2.57 -6.70 -16.82
N HIS A 198 -2.64 -6.04 -15.68
CA HIS A 198 -3.82 -5.75 -14.88
C HIS A 198 -3.97 -4.24 -14.67
N LYS A 199 -5.12 -3.80 -14.14
CA LYS A 199 -5.45 -2.39 -13.86
C LYS A 199 -4.76 -1.83 -12.59
N TYR A 200 -3.44 -1.98 -12.50
CA TYR A 200 -2.65 -1.50 -11.37
C TYR A 200 -2.21 -0.03 -11.48
N PHE A 201 -2.04 0.47 -12.69
CA PHE A 201 -1.23 1.66 -12.91
C PHE A 201 -2.05 2.91 -13.25
N GLU A 202 -3.37 2.89 -13.09
CA GLU A 202 -4.29 3.99 -13.43
C GLU A 202 -4.00 5.24 -12.63
N TYR A 203 -3.71 5.08 -11.33
CA TYR A 203 -3.36 6.21 -10.47
C TYR A 203 -1.98 6.78 -10.80
N LEU A 204 -1.02 5.92 -11.14
CA LEU A 204 0.30 6.32 -11.62
C LEU A 204 0.18 7.06 -12.95
N ALA A 205 -0.62 6.52 -13.89
CA ALA A 205 -0.89 7.13 -15.18
C ALA A 205 -1.55 8.51 -15.03
N ASN A 206 -2.53 8.62 -14.14
CA ASN A 206 -3.20 9.88 -13.84
C ASN A 206 -2.25 10.91 -13.25
N GLU A 207 -1.32 10.51 -12.39
CA GLU A 207 -0.38 11.42 -11.72
C GLU A 207 0.73 11.91 -12.66
N PHE A 208 1.28 11.02 -13.51
CA PHE A 208 2.41 11.32 -14.38
C PHE A 208 2.03 11.59 -15.85
N GLY A 209 0.75 11.51 -16.20
CA GLY A 209 0.23 11.91 -17.51
C GLY A 209 0.54 10.96 -18.66
N PHE A 210 0.80 9.69 -18.41
CA PHE A 210 0.90 8.66 -19.43
C PHE A 210 -0.44 7.92 -19.62
N GLN A 211 -0.53 7.03 -20.60
CA GLN A 211 -1.76 6.31 -20.94
C GLN A 211 -1.54 4.81 -20.90
N ILE A 212 -2.48 4.08 -20.30
CA ILE A 212 -2.61 2.64 -20.50
C ILE A 212 -3.62 2.43 -21.64
N ILE A 213 -3.17 1.87 -22.74
CA ILE A 213 -3.97 1.74 -23.96
C ILE A 213 -4.62 0.37 -24.12
N GLY A 214 -4.29 -0.58 -23.27
CA GLY A 214 -4.84 -1.93 -23.25
C GLY A 214 -4.28 -2.78 -22.14
N TYR A 215 -4.94 -3.90 -21.87
CA TYR A 215 -4.59 -4.83 -20.81
C TYR A 215 -4.49 -6.25 -21.34
N LEU A 216 -3.56 -7.04 -20.79
CA LEU A 216 -3.49 -8.48 -21.09
C LEU A 216 -4.72 -9.18 -20.51
N GLU A 217 -5.07 -8.91 -19.26
CA GLU A 217 -6.35 -9.36 -18.71
C GLU A 217 -7.49 -8.54 -19.32
N PRO A 218 -8.42 -9.15 -20.05
CA PRO A 218 -9.56 -8.43 -20.63
C PRO A 218 -10.49 -7.87 -19.55
N LYS A 219 -10.52 -8.54 -18.40
CA LYS A 219 -11.22 -8.15 -17.17
C LYS A 219 -10.42 -8.66 -15.98
N PRO A 220 -10.42 -7.95 -14.85
CA PRO A 220 -9.68 -8.35 -13.65
C PRO A 220 -9.96 -9.81 -13.25
N GLY A 221 -8.90 -10.59 -13.03
CA GLY A 221 -9.00 -12.01 -12.65
C GLY A 221 -9.41 -12.98 -13.78
N ILE A 222 -9.60 -12.49 -15.01
CA ILE A 222 -9.97 -13.34 -16.17
C ILE A 222 -8.78 -13.49 -17.12
N PRO A 223 -8.21 -14.69 -17.26
CA PRO A 223 -7.09 -14.91 -18.18
C PRO A 223 -7.45 -14.54 -19.63
N PRO A 224 -6.47 -14.04 -20.42
CA PRO A 224 -6.70 -13.62 -21.80
C PRO A 224 -7.04 -14.81 -22.71
N SER A 225 -8.02 -14.64 -23.58
CA SER A 225 -8.28 -15.57 -24.70
C SER A 225 -7.31 -15.34 -25.85
N ALA A 226 -7.16 -16.33 -26.73
CA ALA A 226 -6.34 -16.18 -27.94
C ALA A 226 -6.79 -14.99 -28.81
N THR A 227 -8.10 -14.83 -29.00
CA THR A 227 -8.68 -13.71 -29.76
C THR A 227 -8.32 -12.37 -29.13
N HIS A 228 -8.44 -12.24 -27.81
CA HIS A 228 -8.07 -10.99 -27.12
C HIS A 228 -6.57 -10.65 -27.28
N ILE A 229 -5.69 -11.66 -27.23
CA ILE A 229 -4.26 -11.46 -27.47
C ILE A 229 -4.00 -11.01 -28.94
N GLU A 230 -4.70 -11.56 -29.92
CA GLU A 230 -4.58 -11.12 -31.32
C GLU A 230 -5.03 -9.67 -31.51
N GLU A 231 -6.16 -9.27 -30.92
CA GLU A 231 -6.65 -7.89 -30.93
C GLU A 231 -5.64 -6.94 -30.26
N LEU A 232 -5.07 -7.35 -29.13
CA LEU A 232 -4.06 -6.58 -28.42
C LEU A 232 -2.77 -6.41 -29.23
N ILE A 233 -2.32 -7.45 -29.96
CA ILE A 233 -1.18 -7.37 -30.88
C ILE A 233 -1.43 -6.34 -32.00
N VAL A 234 -2.64 -6.33 -32.58
CA VAL A 234 -3.03 -5.37 -33.61
C VAL A 234 -3.01 -3.95 -33.05
N LEU A 235 -3.58 -3.74 -31.85
CA LEU A 235 -3.55 -2.46 -31.14
C LEU A 235 -2.10 -1.99 -30.90
N MET A 236 -1.24 -2.86 -30.37
CA MET A 236 0.16 -2.54 -30.08
C MET A 236 0.96 -2.16 -31.31
N LYS A 237 0.73 -2.85 -32.44
CA LYS A 237 1.38 -2.51 -33.72
C LYS A 237 0.97 -1.13 -34.25
N ARG A 238 -0.28 -0.73 -34.03
CA ARG A 238 -0.81 0.56 -34.42
C ARG A 238 -0.32 1.69 -33.51
N GLU A 239 -0.42 1.47 -32.21
CA GLU A 239 -0.21 2.52 -31.20
C GLU A 239 1.25 2.63 -30.71
N MET A 240 2.07 1.61 -30.98
CA MET A 240 3.51 1.52 -30.63
C MET A 240 3.78 1.89 -29.15
N PRO A 241 3.24 1.15 -28.18
CA PRO A 241 3.48 1.43 -26.77
C PRO A 241 4.95 1.30 -26.40
N ALA A 242 5.41 2.08 -25.43
CA ALA A 242 6.79 2.11 -24.96
C ALA A 242 7.19 0.80 -24.25
N ALA A 243 6.25 0.15 -23.58
CA ALA A 243 6.47 -1.13 -22.89
C ALA A 243 5.14 -1.82 -22.52
N ILE A 244 5.28 -3.09 -22.11
CA ILE A 244 4.25 -3.87 -21.40
C ILE A 244 4.60 -3.83 -19.92
N LEU A 245 3.69 -3.35 -19.08
CA LEU A 245 3.87 -3.21 -17.64
C LEU A 245 3.27 -4.41 -16.92
N VAL A 246 4.05 -5.00 -16.03
CA VAL A 246 3.61 -6.06 -15.11
C VAL A 246 4.13 -5.77 -13.71
N THR A 247 3.55 -6.41 -12.70
CA THR A 247 4.09 -6.34 -11.34
C THR A 247 5.04 -7.51 -11.06
N SER A 248 5.80 -7.41 -9.97
CA SER A 248 6.66 -8.51 -9.50
C SER A 248 5.88 -9.71 -8.96
N ALA A 249 4.57 -9.57 -8.74
CA ALA A 249 3.72 -10.62 -8.19
C ALA A 249 3.26 -11.62 -9.27
N TYR A 250 2.90 -11.15 -10.47
CA TYR A 250 2.38 -12.00 -11.55
C TYR A 250 2.35 -11.30 -12.92
N GLY A 251 2.01 -12.08 -13.95
CA GLY A 251 1.80 -11.58 -15.33
C GLY A 251 3.06 -11.51 -16.19
N LYS A 252 4.22 -11.91 -15.66
CA LYS A 252 5.48 -11.79 -16.39
C LYS A 252 5.57 -12.74 -17.58
N GLU A 253 5.16 -13.99 -17.43
CA GLU A 253 5.25 -15.01 -18.50
C GLU A 253 4.37 -14.65 -19.69
N GLU A 254 3.12 -14.23 -19.45
CA GLU A 254 2.19 -13.80 -20.49
C GLU A 254 2.68 -12.53 -21.19
N ALA A 255 3.24 -11.59 -20.44
CA ALA A 255 3.84 -10.37 -21.01
C ALA A 255 5.07 -10.67 -21.86
N GLU A 256 5.94 -11.60 -21.46
CA GLU A 256 7.09 -12.06 -22.24
C GLU A 256 6.64 -12.77 -23.53
N SER A 257 5.58 -13.58 -23.46
CA SER A 257 4.97 -14.19 -24.64
C SER A 257 4.44 -13.13 -25.62
N LEU A 258 3.77 -12.10 -25.12
CA LEU A 258 3.28 -10.98 -25.93
C LEU A 258 4.44 -10.14 -26.51
N SER A 259 5.48 -9.90 -25.70
CA SER A 259 6.70 -9.22 -26.11
C SER A 259 7.38 -9.92 -27.30
N SER A 260 7.48 -11.24 -27.27
CA SER A 260 8.08 -12.03 -28.36
C SER A 260 7.35 -11.87 -29.71
N LYS A 261 6.03 -11.62 -29.67
CA LYS A 261 5.18 -11.43 -30.85
C LYS A 261 5.15 -9.99 -31.36
N THR A 262 5.45 -9.02 -30.50
CA THR A 262 5.28 -7.59 -30.80
C THR A 262 6.60 -6.83 -30.89
N GLY A 263 7.68 -7.36 -30.29
CA GLY A 263 8.95 -6.67 -30.10
C GLY A 263 8.93 -5.58 -29.03
N VAL A 264 7.79 -5.39 -28.29
CA VAL A 264 7.66 -4.39 -27.24
C VAL A 264 8.23 -4.96 -25.94
N LYS A 265 9.16 -4.21 -25.32
CA LYS A 265 9.83 -4.65 -24.07
C LYS A 265 8.84 -4.80 -22.90
N VAL A 266 9.14 -5.75 -22.00
CA VAL A 266 8.45 -5.88 -20.72
C VAL A 266 9.19 -5.07 -19.65
N ILE A 267 8.44 -4.34 -18.81
CA ILE A 267 8.94 -3.69 -17.61
C ILE A 267 8.22 -4.31 -16.40
N VAL A 268 9.01 -4.93 -15.53
CA VAL A 268 8.52 -5.46 -14.25
C VAL A 268 8.65 -4.37 -13.19
N LEU A 269 7.53 -3.96 -12.62
CA LEU A 269 7.46 -2.97 -11.55
C LEU A 269 7.26 -3.67 -10.19
N PRO A 270 7.73 -3.10 -9.09
CA PRO A 270 7.43 -3.65 -7.77
C PRO A 270 5.91 -3.64 -7.53
N ASN A 271 5.40 -4.74 -6.97
CA ASN A 271 3.99 -4.88 -6.62
C ASN A 271 3.61 -4.02 -5.41
N ASP A 272 4.48 -4.01 -4.41
CA ASP A 272 4.32 -3.28 -3.17
C ASP A 272 5.70 -3.01 -2.54
N VAL A 273 5.73 -2.26 -1.46
CA VAL A 273 6.94 -2.01 -0.65
C VAL A 273 7.59 -3.34 -0.24
N GLY A 274 8.89 -3.48 -0.49
CA GLY A 274 9.65 -4.69 -0.19
C GLY A 274 9.49 -5.84 -1.20
N SER A 275 8.75 -5.65 -2.29
CA SER A 275 8.53 -6.70 -3.30
C SER A 275 9.71 -6.90 -4.27
N MET A 276 10.60 -5.92 -4.35
CA MET A 276 11.84 -5.98 -5.14
C MET A 276 13.01 -5.39 -4.34
N PRO A 277 14.26 -5.77 -4.64
CA PRO A 277 15.42 -5.14 -3.99
C PRO A 277 15.41 -3.62 -4.17
N GLY A 278 15.66 -2.90 -3.07
CA GLY A 278 15.68 -1.45 -3.05
C GLY A 278 14.31 -0.79 -3.06
N THR A 279 13.28 -1.47 -2.56
CA THR A 279 11.91 -0.93 -2.37
C THR A 279 11.45 -1.01 -0.91
N ASP A 280 12.38 -0.86 0.04
CA ASP A 280 12.16 -1.14 1.46
C ASP A 280 11.22 -0.14 2.17
N ASN A 281 10.92 0.98 1.52
CA ASN A 281 9.94 1.97 1.97
C ASN A 281 9.23 2.63 0.78
N LEU A 282 8.22 3.43 1.05
CA LEU A 282 7.39 4.08 0.02
C LEU A 282 8.19 4.99 -0.93
N ILE A 283 9.14 5.76 -0.43
CA ILE A 283 9.95 6.65 -1.28
C ILE A 283 10.80 5.83 -2.25
N PHE A 284 11.45 4.79 -1.78
CA PHE A 284 12.23 3.89 -2.63
C PHE A 284 11.35 3.05 -3.58
N PHE A 285 10.15 2.69 -3.14
CA PHE A 285 9.17 2.05 -3.98
C PHE A 285 8.81 2.95 -5.18
N TRP A 286 8.43 4.22 -4.95
CA TRP A 286 8.11 5.16 -6.03
C TRP A 286 9.31 5.52 -6.88
N ASP A 287 10.50 5.70 -6.29
CA ASP A 287 11.75 5.87 -7.03
C ASP A 287 11.94 4.74 -8.04
N LYS A 288 11.79 3.49 -7.60
CA LYS A 288 11.93 2.30 -8.44
C LYS A 288 10.87 2.27 -9.53
N VAL A 289 9.61 2.51 -9.19
CA VAL A 289 8.49 2.55 -10.15
C VAL A 289 8.76 3.57 -11.24
N VAL A 290 9.00 4.83 -10.88
CA VAL A 290 9.16 5.93 -11.85
C VAL A 290 10.43 5.78 -12.68
N THR A 291 11.55 5.40 -12.05
CA THR A 291 12.82 5.24 -12.78
C THR A 291 12.83 4.06 -13.74
N SER A 292 12.06 3.02 -13.45
CA SER A 292 11.92 1.87 -14.38
C SER A 292 11.14 2.21 -15.66
N LEU A 293 10.40 3.31 -15.68
CA LEU A 293 9.61 3.77 -16.84
C LEU A 293 10.38 4.72 -17.79
N LYS A 294 11.65 5.02 -17.50
CA LYS A 294 12.53 5.86 -18.33
C LYS A 294 12.76 5.29 -19.76
#